data_3a9f3cb50c4a0767368a9e8030f451fb
#
_entry.id   3a9f3cb50c4a0767368a9e8030f451fb
#
_cell.length_a   1.000
_cell.length_b   1.000
_cell.length_c   1.000
_cell.angle_alpha   90.00
_cell.angle_beta   90.00
_cell.angle_gamma   90.00
#
_symmetry.space_group_name_H-M   'P 1'
#
loop_
_entity.id
_entity.type
_entity.pdbx_description
1 polymer ?
#
loop_
_entity_poly.entity_id
_entity_poly.type
_entity_poly.pdbx_seq_one_letter_code
_entity_poly.pdbx_strand_id
1 'polypeptide(L)'
;LYKNEYLRSSWLTLMENRLRLSIRLLRDDPVLFIAIDDFEMADLCELVDRHFSFLRREMIVVNHHPQGGKAKTLANTHEYMLSCVSRSSDRTLAGRMSEDGVELRPFKRSGTAESNFRRGRPNSFYAILIDPDTKKVVCVEPPPTRGSSEYPTGKTREGYIRVYPLGTQGEERVWRRSHESCVQLVKEGKLKCSENMTVYQLIASHDRTAALFSNWVDPRYNAGTYGANLLGDIIGEHNPFSYPKSINTVCDAIFAAGVDDDAYCLDFFAGSGTSGHAVINLNREDGGRRKFILVEMAQYFDTVLLPRIKKVTFSPEWKDGKPKRMATAEEA
;
A
#
# COMPACT_ATOMS: atom_id res chain seq x y z
N LEU A 1 -10.79 19.82 -21.15
CA LEU A 1 -11.10 19.28 -22.48
C LEU A 1 -11.84 17.94 -22.42
N TYR A 2 -11.55 17.07 -21.46
CA TYR A 2 -12.15 15.72 -21.43
C TYR A 2 -13.58 15.67 -20.89
N LYS A 3 -14.02 16.60 -20.08
CA LYS A 3 -15.28 16.47 -19.32
C LYS A 3 -16.49 17.17 -19.96
N ASN A 4 -16.29 18.24 -20.71
CA ASN A 4 -17.41 19.13 -21.04
C ASN A 4 -17.67 19.29 -22.55
N GLU A 5 -16.82 18.76 -23.41
CA GLU A 5 -16.96 18.93 -24.87
C GLU A 5 -17.49 17.69 -25.60
N TYR A 6 -17.45 16.51 -24.95
CA TYR A 6 -17.99 15.29 -25.53
C TYR A 6 -19.41 15.02 -25.04
N LEU A 7 -20.32 14.89 -25.93
CA LEU A 7 -21.59 14.24 -25.66
C LEU A 7 -21.30 12.79 -25.23
N ARG A 8 -22.14 12.22 -24.36
CA ARG A 8 -21.97 10.87 -23.78
C ARG A 8 -21.54 9.80 -24.80
N SER A 9 -22.15 9.80 -26.00
CA SER A 9 -21.81 8.84 -27.07
C SER A 9 -20.36 9.00 -27.58
N SER A 10 -19.87 10.23 -27.72
CA SER A 10 -18.52 10.51 -28.20
C SER A 10 -17.48 10.11 -27.14
N TRP A 11 -17.77 10.36 -25.86
CA TRP A 11 -16.92 9.93 -24.75
C TRP A 11 -16.82 8.38 -24.69
N LEU A 12 -17.96 7.68 -24.78
CA LEU A 12 -18.00 6.22 -24.80
C LEU A 12 -17.18 5.64 -25.96
N THR A 13 -17.32 6.20 -27.16
CA THR A 13 -16.56 5.77 -28.35
C THR A 13 -15.06 5.98 -28.15
N LEU A 14 -14.66 7.12 -27.58
CA LEU A 14 -13.25 7.41 -27.28
C LEU A 14 -12.70 6.39 -26.27
N MET A 15 -13.40 6.19 -25.16
CA MET A 15 -12.97 5.27 -24.10
C MET A 15 -12.91 3.82 -24.58
N GLU A 16 -13.93 3.35 -25.30
CA GLU A 16 -13.93 2.02 -25.89
C GLU A 16 -12.71 1.81 -26.80
N ASN A 17 -12.45 2.76 -27.70
CA ASN A 17 -11.31 2.67 -28.61
C ASN A 17 -9.98 2.60 -27.86
N ARG A 18 -9.77 3.47 -26.86
CA ARG A 18 -8.52 3.52 -26.08
C ARG A 18 -8.34 2.27 -25.22
N LEU A 19 -9.39 1.81 -24.57
CA LEU A 19 -9.35 0.58 -23.80
C LEU A 19 -9.05 -0.63 -24.70
N ARG A 20 -9.69 -0.78 -25.86
CA ARG A 20 -9.38 -1.87 -26.81
C ARG A 20 -7.94 -1.85 -27.32
N LEU A 21 -7.35 -0.67 -27.53
CA LEU A 21 -5.95 -0.56 -27.90
C LEU A 21 -5.05 -0.97 -26.74
N SER A 22 -5.40 -0.62 -25.51
CA SER A 22 -4.62 -0.96 -24.32
C SER A 22 -4.51 -2.47 -24.06
N ILE A 23 -5.52 -3.27 -24.42
CA ILE A 23 -5.48 -4.74 -24.28
C ILE A 23 -4.24 -5.34 -24.94
N ARG A 24 -3.85 -4.82 -26.11
CA ARG A 24 -2.70 -5.32 -26.87
C ARG A 24 -1.36 -5.05 -26.20
N LEU A 25 -1.33 -4.18 -25.20
CA LEU A 25 -0.16 -3.76 -24.45
C LEU A 25 -0.11 -4.40 -23.07
N LEU A 26 -1.20 -5.07 -22.66
CA LEU A 26 -1.26 -5.76 -21.37
C LEU A 26 -0.44 -7.05 -21.41
N ARG A 27 0.19 -7.36 -20.29
CA ARG A 27 0.87 -8.66 -20.05
C ARG A 27 -0.18 -9.77 -19.81
N ASP A 28 0.29 -11.01 -19.70
CA ASP A 28 -0.57 -12.18 -19.42
C ASP A 28 -1.32 -12.08 -18.08
N ASP A 29 -0.72 -11.44 -17.08
CA ASP A 29 -1.35 -11.15 -15.78
C ASP A 29 -1.43 -9.63 -15.56
N PRO A 30 -2.38 -8.96 -16.25
CA PRO A 30 -2.47 -7.51 -16.25
C PRO A 30 -3.09 -6.95 -14.97
N VAL A 31 -2.67 -5.76 -14.60
CA VAL A 31 -3.38 -4.90 -13.66
C VAL A 31 -3.63 -3.56 -14.33
N LEU A 32 -4.90 -3.13 -14.34
CA LEU A 32 -5.31 -1.85 -14.89
C LEU A 32 -6.05 -1.07 -13.82
N PHE A 33 -5.63 0.17 -13.58
CA PHE A 33 -6.35 1.12 -12.74
C PHE A 33 -6.93 2.24 -13.60
N ILE A 34 -8.19 2.59 -13.38
CA ILE A 34 -8.87 3.66 -14.10
C ILE A 34 -9.53 4.59 -13.09
N ALA A 35 -9.00 5.81 -12.96
CA ALA A 35 -9.60 6.84 -12.12
C ALA A 35 -10.72 7.56 -12.88
N ILE A 36 -11.89 7.67 -12.25
CA ILE A 36 -13.11 8.24 -12.86
C ILE A 36 -13.96 8.93 -11.80
N ASP A 37 -14.72 9.93 -12.19
CA ASP A 37 -15.72 10.55 -11.32
C ASP A 37 -17.09 9.86 -11.43
N ASP A 38 -18.06 10.36 -10.69
CA ASP A 38 -19.43 9.83 -10.65
C ASP A 38 -20.21 10.04 -11.93
N PHE A 39 -19.83 10.98 -12.80
CA PHE A 39 -20.58 11.26 -14.03
C PHE A 39 -20.51 10.11 -15.05
N GLU A 40 -19.32 9.59 -15.29
CA GLU A 40 -19.08 8.54 -16.29
C GLU A 40 -18.79 7.16 -15.67
N MET A 41 -18.81 7.02 -14.36
CA MET A 41 -18.46 5.77 -13.68
C MET A 41 -19.31 4.58 -14.11
N ALA A 42 -20.64 4.77 -14.20
CA ALA A 42 -21.56 3.68 -14.59
C ALA A 42 -21.30 3.23 -16.03
N ASP A 43 -21.09 4.17 -16.94
CA ASP A 43 -20.82 3.90 -18.36
C ASP A 43 -19.46 3.20 -18.54
N LEU A 44 -18.44 3.62 -17.79
CA LEU A 44 -17.13 2.97 -17.80
C LEU A 44 -17.21 1.53 -17.29
N CYS A 45 -17.96 1.29 -16.22
CA CYS A 45 -18.19 -0.06 -15.69
C CYS A 45 -18.81 -0.97 -16.75
N GLU A 46 -19.84 -0.50 -17.45
CA GLU A 46 -20.48 -1.27 -18.53
C GLU A 46 -19.53 -1.55 -19.70
N LEU A 47 -18.71 -0.57 -20.09
CA LEU A 47 -17.67 -0.76 -21.12
C LEU A 47 -16.66 -1.83 -20.72
N VAL A 48 -16.15 -1.77 -19.49
CA VAL A 48 -15.19 -2.74 -18.97
C VAL A 48 -15.82 -4.14 -18.93
N ASP A 49 -17.00 -4.28 -18.36
CA ASP A 49 -17.68 -5.58 -18.25
C ASP A 49 -17.97 -6.21 -19.63
N ARG A 50 -18.31 -5.39 -20.62
CA ARG A 50 -18.62 -5.83 -22.00
C ARG A 50 -17.38 -6.22 -22.79
N HIS A 51 -16.33 -5.40 -22.75
CA HIS A 51 -15.18 -5.56 -23.64
C HIS A 51 -13.99 -6.27 -22.99
N PHE A 52 -13.96 -6.34 -21.66
CA PHE A 52 -12.87 -6.93 -20.89
C PHE A 52 -13.37 -8.05 -19.95
N SER A 53 -14.26 -8.91 -20.48
CA SER A 53 -14.87 -10.00 -19.70
C SER A 53 -13.86 -10.96 -19.07
N PHE A 54 -12.60 -10.98 -19.55
CA PHE A 54 -11.49 -11.72 -18.98
C PHE A 54 -10.90 -11.04 -17.72
N LEU A 55 -11.26 -9.80 -17.44
CA LEU A 55 -10.87 -9.08 -16.23
C LEU A 55 -11.95 -9.18 -15.15
N ARG A 56 -11.55 -9.24 -13.91
CA ARG A 56 -12.37 -8.98 -12.73
C ARG A 56 -12.21 -7.51 -12.37
N ARG A 57 -13.30 -6.79 -12.33
CA ARG A 57 -13.35 -5.39 -11.94
C ARG A 57 -13.77 -5.27 -10.48
N GLU A 58 -13.05 -4.45 -9.72
CA GLU A 58 -13.40 -4.03 -8.36
C GLU A 58 -13.34 -2.50 -8.27
N MET A 59 -14.06 -1.92 -7.32
CA MET A 59 -14.15 -0.47 -7.20
C MET A 59 -13.54 -0.01 -5.89
N ILE A 60 -12.71 1.02 -5.98
CA ILE A 60 -12.13 1.74 -4.86
C ILE A 60 -12.75 3.13 -4.83
N VAL A 61 -13.23 3.55 -3.65
CA VAL A 61 -13.70 4.91 -3.38
C VAL A 61 -12.54 5.69 -2.80
N VAL A 62 -12.15 6.79 -3.44
CA VAL A 62 -11.02 7.63 -3.01
C VAL A 62 -11.54 8.98 -2.51
N ASN A 63 -11.38 9.25 -1.23
CA ASN A 63 -11.75 10.55 -0.64
C ASN A 63 -10.70 11.61 -1.01
N HIS A 64 -10.84 12.16 -2.23
CA HIS A 64 -9.89 13.10 -2.80
C HIS A 64 -10.13 14.58 -2.40
N HIS A 65 -11.32 14.86 -1.86
CA HIS A 65 -11.71 16.22 -1.46
C HIS A 65 -12.51 16.22 -0.15
N PRO A 66 -11.88 15.92 1.01
CA PRO A 66 -12.57 15.68 2.28
C PRO A 66 -13.48 16.83 2.75
N GLN A 67 -13.16 18.08 2.37
CA GLN A 67 -13.95 19.26 2.72
C GLN A 67 -15.22 19.40 1.87
N GLY A 68 -15.32 18.68 0.76
CA GLY A 68 -16.37 18.85 -0.23
C GLY A 68 -16.35 20.21 -0.95
N GLY A 69 -17.01 20.26 -2.08
CA GLY A 69 -17.25 21.53 -2.80
C GLY A 69 -18.57 22.18 -2.36
N LYS A 70 -18.77 23.45 -2.72
CA LYS A 70 -20.09 24.08 -2.58
C LYS A 70 -21.08 23.36 -3.48
N ALA A 71 -22.12 22.77 -2.88
CA ALA A 71 -23.16 22.04 -3.60
C ALA A 71 -24.54 22.45 -3.09
N LYS A 72 -25.57 22.36 -3.96
CA LYS A 72 -26.96 22.65 -3.57
C LYS A 72 -27.59 21.55 -2.75
N THR A 73 -27.21 20.31 -2.99
CA THR A 73 -27.80 19.12 -2.34
C THR A 73 -26.76 18.31 -1.58
N LEU A 74 -25.80 17.75 -2.27
CA LEU A 74 -24.79 16.87 -1.69
C LEU A 74 -23.39 17.30 -2.16
N ALA A 75 -22.49 17.59 -1.20
CA ALA A 75 -21.11 17.90 -1.52
C ALA A 75 -20.36 16.62 -1.90
N ASN A 76 -19.83 16.56 -3.11
CA ASN A 76 -19.00 15.43 -3.55
C ASN A 76 -17.64 15.52 -2.90
N THR A 77 -17.23 14.43 -2.22
CA THR A 77 -15.95 14.34 -1.50
C THR A 77 -15.02 13.29 -2.09
N HIS A 78 -15.51 12.46 -3.02
CA HIS A 78 -14.78 11.31 -3.50
C HIS A 78 -14.84 11.18 -5.03
N GLU A 79 -13.94 10.39 -5.52
CA GLU A 79 -13.92 9.86 -6.88
C GLU A 79 -13.75 8.34 -6.81
N TYR A 80 -13.82 7.69 -7.94
CA TYR A 80 -13.66 6.24 -8.03
C TYR A 80 -12.36 5.87 -8.74
N MET A 81 -11.83 4.71 -8.35
CA MET A 81 -10.78 4.04 -9.07
C MET A 81 -11.20 2.59 -9.31
N LEU A 82 -11.39 2.23 -10.58
CA LEU A 82 -11.60 0.84 -10.95
C LEU A 82 -10.26 0.13 -10.96
N SER A 83 -10.15 -0.98 -10.25
CA SER A 83 -9.05 -1.92 -10.37
C SER A 83 -9.50 -3.13 -11.17
N CYS A 84 -8.79 -3.45 -12.24
CA CYS A 84 -9.11 -4.56 -13.12
C CYS A 84 -7.92 -5.52 -13.16
N VAL A 85 -8.15 -6.78 -12.77
CA VAL A 85 -7.15 -7.86 -12.76
C VAL A 85 -7.66 -9.06 -13.53
N SER A 86 -6.77 -9.91 -14.03
CA SER A 86 -7.18 -11.12 -14.74
C SER A 86 -8.06 -12.01 -13.85
N ARG A 87 -9.15 -12.56 -14.41
CA ARG A 87 -10.01 -13.54 -13.71
C ARG A 87 -9.31 -14.86 -13.42
N SER A 88 -8.31 -15.20 -14.23
CA SER A 88 -7.49 -16.42 -14.05
C SER A 88 -6.33 -16.21 -13.08
N SER A 89 -6.11 -15.00 -12.59
CA SER A 89 -5.05 -14.67 -11.67
C SER A 89 -5.47 -14.88 -10.21
N ASP A 90 -4.62 -15.52 -9.43
CA ASP A 90 -4.72 -15.59 -7.97
C ASP A 90 -4.13 -14.34 -7.30
N ARG A 91 -3.80 -13.32 -8.07
CA ARG A 91 -3.20 -12.07 -7.58
C ARG A 91 -4.09 -11.40 -6.55
N THR A 92 -3.51 -11.10 -5.42
CA THR A 92 -4.10 -10.24 -4.39
C THR A 92 -3.47 -8.86 -4.47
N LEU A 93 -4.28 -7.84 -4.66
CA LEU A 93 -3.80 -6.47 -4.58
C LEU A 93 -3.46 -6.14 -3.13
N ALA A 94 -2.30 -5.55 -2.91
CA ALA A 94 -1.79 -5.25 -1.59
C ALA A 94 -1.77 -3.74 -1.34
N GLY A 95 -2.23 -3.31 -0.16
CA GLY A 95 -2.12 -1.93 0.28
C GLY A 95 -0.73 -1.63 0.86
N ARG A 96 -0.30 -0.38 0.76
CA ARG A 96 0.84 0.15 1.52
C ARG A 96 0.46 0.27 2.99
N MET A 97 1.38 -0.04 3.87
CA MET A 97 1.25 0.38 5.27
C MET A 97 1.73 1.83 5.41
N SER A 98 1.15 2.59 6.36
CA SER A 98 1.65 3.91 6.69
C SER A 98 3.12 3.83 7.12
N GLU A 99 3.94 4.78 6.67
CA GLU A 99 5.39 4.81 6.84
C GLU A 99 5.86 4.93 8.30
N ASP A 100 4.98 5.26 9.23
CA ASP A 100 5.33 5.54 10.60
C ASP A 100 5.30 4.29 11.48
N GLY A 101 6.46 3.70 11.66
CA GLY A 101 6.75 2.94 12.86
C GLY A 101 6.82 1.42 12.68
N VAL A 102 7.66 0.87 13.50
CA VAL A 102 7.69 -0.56 13.81
C VAL A 102 6.39 -0.91 14.54
N GLU A 103 5.49 -1.66 13.92
CA GLU A 103 4.29 -2.14 14.61
C GLU A 103 4.67 -3.19 15.65
N LEU A 104 4.20 -2.97 16.87
CA LEU A 104 4.26 -3.95 17.94
C LEU A 104 3.03 -4.88 17.86
N ARG A 105 3.20 -6.05 17.28
CA ARG A 105 2.14 -7.04 17.21
C ARG A 105 2.21 -8.00 18.41
N PRO A 106 1.14 -8.16 19.22
CA PRO A 106 1.11 -9.17 20.27
C PRO A 106 1.50 -10.55 19.70
N PHE A 107 2.56 -11.16 20.25
CA PHE A 107 3.10 -12.41 19.72
C PHE A 107 2.26 -13.63 20.12
N LYS A 108 1.54 -13.53 21.22
CA LYS A 108 0.54 -14.54 21.63
C LYS A 108 -0.69 -14.46 20.74
N ARG A 109 -1.22 -15.61 20.32
CA ARG A 109 -2.50 -15.70 19.61
C ARG A 109 -3.67 -15.51 20.56
N SER A 110 -4.70 -14.83 20.06
CA SER A 110 -5.99 -14.62 20.74
C SER A 110 -7.12 -15.23 19.90
N GLY A 111 -8.32 -15.29 20.47
CA GLY A 111 -9.50 -15.82 19.81
C GLY A 111 -9.84 -17.25 20.24
N THR A 112 -10.99 -17.76 19.77
CA THR A 112 -11.59 -19.02 20.21
C THR A 112 -11.28 -20.23 19.33
N ALA A 113 -10.70 -20.02 18.14
CA ALA A 113 -10.38 -21.12 17.22
C ALA A 113 -9.37 -22.08 17.86
N GLU A 114 -9.53 -23.37 17.62
CA GLU A 114 -8.68 -24.43 18.18
C GLU A 114 -7.20 -24.23 17.85
N SER A 115 -6.89 -23.71 16.69
CA SER A 115 -5.52 -23.36 16.26
C SER A 115 -4.85 -22.26 17.12
N ASN A 116 -5.57 -21.62 18.06
CA ASN A 116 -5.02 -20.65 18.99
C ASN A 116 -4.60 -21.27 20.32
N PHE A 117 -4.81 -22.57 20.49
CA PHE A 117 -4.48 -23.34 21.70
C PHE A 117 -3.40 -24.37 21.43
N ARG A 118 -2.67 -24.78 22.50
CA ARG A 118 -1.60 -25.77 22.45
C ARG A 118 -2.02 -27.08 21.79
N ARG A 119 -3.25 -27.57 22.08
CA ARG A 119 -3.78 -28.80 21.50
C ARG A 119 -3.81 -28.78 19.97
N GLY A 120 -4.13 -27.62 19.37
CA GLY A 120 -4.16 -27.45 17.90
C GLY A 120 -2.78 -27.17 17.27
N ARG A 121 -1.82 -26.62 18.05
CA ARG A 121 -0.48 -26.27 17.55
C ARG A 121 0.60 -26.47 18.61
N PRO A 122 0.93 -27.73 18.98
CA PRO A 122 1.85 -28.01 20.08
C PRO A 122 3.26 -27.45 19.86
N ASN A 123 3.76 -27.40 18.62
CA ASN A 123 5.07 -26.83 18.29
C ASN A 123 5.16 -25.30 18.38
N SER A 124 4.04 -24.64 18.65
CA SER A 124 3.98 -23.20 18.89
C SER A 124 3.74 -22.85 20.35
N PHE A 125 3.84 -23.85 21.26
CA PHE A 125 3.81 -23.70 22.71
C PHE A 125 5.19 -23.99 23.28
N TYR A 126 5.93 -22.98 23.68
CA TYR A 126 7.30 -23.05 24.21
C TYR A 126 7.60 -21.83 25.06
N ALA A 127 8.64 -21.90 25.90
CA ALA A 127 9.07 -20.76 26.70
C ALA A 127 9.95 -19.81 25.88
N ILE A 128 9.69 -18.52 26.02
CA ILE A 128 10.59 -17.44 25.61
C ILE A 128 11.31 -16.98 26.89
N LEU A 129 12.64 -16.94 26.85
CA LEU A 129 13.46 -16.53 27.98
C LEU A 129 13.71 -15.02 27.94
N ILE A 130 13.38 -14.36 29.04
CA ILE A 130 13.44 -12.92 29.18
C ILE A 130 14.33 -12.55 30.35
N ASP A 131 15.24 -11.63 30.11
CA ASP A 131 16.04 -11.01 31.15
C ASP A 131 15.13 -10.14 32.05
N PRO A 132 15.06 -10.41 33.35
CA PRO A 132 14.14 -9.72 34.26
C PRO A 132 14.42 -8.22 34.41
N ASP A 133 15.65 -7.80 34.24
CA ASP A 133 16.10 -6.44 34.50
C ASP A 133 15.97 -5.57 33.23
N THR A 134 16.47 -6.08 32.13
CA THR A 134 16.51 -5.35 30.86
C THR A 134 15.25 -5.58 29.99
N LYS A 135 14.40 -6.56 30.32
CA LYS A 135 13.25 -7.02 29.51
C LYS A 135 13.62 -7.50 28.09
N LYS A 136 14.89 -7.77 27.88
CA LYS A 136 15.38 -8.27 26.61
C LYS A 136 14.99 -9.73 26.40
N VAL A 137 14.52 -10.07 25.21
CA VAL A 137 14.34 -11.46 24.79
C VAL A 137 15.71 -12.06 24.53
N VAL A 138 16.07 -13.13 25.25
CA VAL A 138 17.39 -13.74 25.18
C VAL A 138 17.45 -14.92 24.26
N CYS A 139 16.54 -15.89 24.44
CA CYS A 139 16.43 -17.08 23.60
C CYS A 139 15.08 -17.76 23.80
N VAL A 140 14.88 -18.92 23.17
CA VAL A 140 13.69 -19.75 23.29
C VAL A 140 14.06 -21.18 23.66
N GLU A 141 13.30 -21.80 24.56
CA GLU A 141 13.44 -23.21 24.89
C GLU A 141 12.64 -24.07 23.93
N PRO A 142 13.03 -25.34 23.69
CA PRO A 142 12.24 -26.26 22.89
C PRO A 142 10.81 -26.44 23.44
N PRO A 143 9.83 -26.76 22.57
CA PRO A 143 8.49 -27.08 23.03
C PRO A 143 8.52 -28.27 24.02
N PRO A 144 7.68 -28.24 25.06
CA PRO A 144 7.52 -29.40 25.94
C PRO A 144 7.08 -30.64 25.15
N THR A 145 7.42 -31.83 25.67
CA THR A 145 7.02 -33.10 25.05
C THR A 145 5.52 -33.11 24.74
N ARG A 146 5.17 -33.56 23.54
CA ARG A 146 3.77 -33.61 23.10
C ARG A 146 2.95 -34.46 24.06
N GLY A 147 1.84 -33.91 24.55
CA GLY A 147 0.96 -34.59 25.51
C GLY A 147 1.37 -34.48 26.97
N SER A 148 2.56 -33.93 27.31
CA SER A 148 2.93 -33.64 28.68
C SER A 148 2.16 -32.42 29.21
N SER A 149 1.59 -32.56 30.40
CA SER A 149 1.03 -31.44 31.18
C SER A 149 2.09 -30.71 32.00
N GLU A 150 3.28 -31.30 32.16
CA GLU A 150 4.38 -30.74 32.93
C GLU A 150 5.41 -30.10 32.03
N TYR A 151 5.83 -28.91 32.36
CA TYR A 151 6.91 -28.17 31.69
C TYR A 151 7.59 -27.21 32.68
N PRO A 152 8.87 -26.88 32.47
CA PRO A 152 9.61 -25.99 33.34
C PRO A 152 8.96 -24.60 33.40
N THR A 153 8.74 -24.10 34.60
CA THR A 153 8.20 -22.74 34.85
C THR A 153 9.21 -21.93 35.71
N GLY A 154 8.91 -20.66 35.88
CA GLY A 154 9.73 -19.78 36.72
C GLY A 154 11.06 -19.37 36.09
N LYS A 155 12.11 -19.21 36.87
CA LYS A 155 13.42 -18.76 36.40
C LYS A 155 14.33 -19.92 36.01
N THR A 156 15.21 -19.67 35.03
CA THR A 156 16.34 -20.57 34.72
C THR A 156 17.43 -20.48 35.78
N ARG A 157 18.45 -21.33 35.68
CA ARG A 157 19.63 -21.25 36.57
C ARG A 157 20.40 -19.94 36.39
N GLU A 158 20.40 -19.40 35.19
CA GLU A 158 21.00 -18.10 34.82
C GLU A 158 20.15 -16.90 35.24
N GLY A 159 18.93 -17.13 35.79
CA GLY A 159 18.05 -16.08 36.30
C GLY A 159 17.01 -15.56 35.29
N TYR A 160 17.00 -16.03 34.05
CA TYR A 160 16.01 -15.61 33.03
C TYR A 160 14.60 -16.13 33.34
N ILE A 161 13.60 -15.31 33.07
CA ILE A 161 12.19 -15.68 33.28
C ILE A 161 11.66 -16.44 32.05
N ARG A 162 11.00 -17.59 32.29
CA ARG A 162 10.29 -18.34 31.30
C ARG A 162 8.90 -17.75 31.08
N VAL A 163 8.62 -17.24 29.88
CA VAL A 163 7.31 -16.71 29.49
C VAL A 163 6.67 -17.67 28.51
N TYR A 164 5.56 -18.27 28.93
CA TYR A 164 4.70 -19.09 28.07
C TYR A 164 3.51 -18.30 27.56
N PRO A 165 2.88 -18.71 26.45
CA PRO A 165 1.70 -18.02 25.89
C PRO A 165 0.41 -18.40 26.65
N LEU A 166 0.36 -18.13 27.95
CA LEU A 166 -0.83 -18.40 28.76
C LEU A 166 -1.88 -17.30 28.58
N GLY A 167 -3.15 -17.68 28.59
CA GLY A 167 -4.27 -16.78 28.63
C GLY A 167 -4.55 -16.22 30.04
N THR A 168 -5.55 -15.38 30.17
CA THR A 168 -5.88 -14.69 31.45
C THR A 168 -6.38 -15.62 32.52
N GLN A 169 -6.93 -16.78 32.15
CA GLN A 169 -7.38 -17.82 33.08
C GLN A 169 -6.38 -19.01 33.17
N GLY A 170 -5.17 -18.82 32.65
CA GLY A 170 -4.14 -19.85 32.64
C GLY A 170 -4.26 -20.87 31.50
N GLU A 171 -5.19 -20.67 30.57
CA GLU A 171 -5.34 -21.55 29.41
C GLU A 171 -4.09 -21.53 28.53
N GLU A 172 -3.66 -22.71 28.05
CA GLU A 172 -2.47 -22.88 27.21
C GLU A 172 -2.78 -22.45 25.78
N ARG A 173 -2.38 -21.23 25.45
CA ARG A 173 -2.45 -20.67 24.11
C ARG A 173 -1.17 -20.98 23.32
N VAL A 174 -0.97 -20.37 22.15
CA VAL A 174 0.23 -20.56 21.33
C VAL A 174 0.80 -19.21 20.88
N TRP A 175 2.10 -19.23 20.58
CA TRP A 175 2.74 -18.15 19.86
C TRP A 175 2.30 -18.14 18.39
N ARG A 176 2.52 -17.03 17.71
CA ARG A 176 2.16 -16.88 16.27
C ARG A 176 3.07 -17.66 15.34
N ARG A 177 4.24 -18.08 15.81
CA ARG A 177 5.25 -18.80 15.00
C ARG A 177 5.62 -20.12 15.66
N SER A 178 6.15 -21.04 14.86
CA SER A 178 6.77 -22.24 15.36
C SER A 178 8.05 -21.92 16.13
N HIS A 179 8.54 -22.87 16.89
CA HIS A 179 9.80 -22.72 17.64
C HIS A 179 10.96 -22.30 16.74
N GLU A 180 11.18 -22.98 15.61
CA GLU A 180 12.27 -22.70 14.67
C GLU A 180 12.18 -21.27 14.12
N SER A 181 10.97 -20.85 13.70
CA SER A 181 10.75 -19.48 13.24
C SER A 181 10.98 -18.45 14.33
N CYS A 182 10.67 -18.78 15.60
CA CYS A 182 10.91 -17.87 16.72
C CYS A 182 12.40 -17.72 17.04
N VAL A 183 13.18 -18.80 16.95
CA VAL A 183 14.65 -18.75 17.10
C VAL A 183 15.24 -17.74 16.11
N GLN A 184 14.75 -17.74 14.87
CA GLN A 184 15.21 -16.79 13.86
C GLN A 184 14.82 -15.35 14.21
N LEU A 185 13.57 -15.11 14.64
CA LEU A 185 13.13 -13.78 15.07
C LEU A 185 13.94 -13.21 16.24
N VAL A 186 14.37 -14.08 17.18
CA VAL A 186 15.25 -13.65 18.28
C VAL A 186 16.62 -13.24 17.78
N LYS A 187 17.22 -14.03 16.87
CA LYS A 187 18.51 -13.68 16.25
C LYS A 187 18.47 -12.36 15.49
N GLU A 188 17.36 -12.08 14.82
CA GLU A 188 17.12 -10.83 14.07
C GLU A 188 16.73 -9.64 14.97
N GLY A 189 16.58 -9.86 16.28
CA GLY A 189 16.14 -8.81 17.21
C GLY A 189 14.68 -8.36 16.98
N LYS A 190 13.86 -9.17 16.33
CA LYS A 190 12.48 -8.84 15.96
C LYS A 190 11.44 -9.18 17.05
N LEU A 191 11.87 -9.46 18.28
CA LEU A 191 10.98 -9.61 19.42
C LEU A 191 11.30 -8.59 20.51
N LYS A 192 10.25 -8.06 21.12
CA LYS A 192 10.33 -7.12 22.25
C LYS A 192 9.43 -7.59 23.38
N CYS A 193 9.88 -7.45 24.62
CA CYS A 193 9.07 -7.68 25.81
C CYS A 193 8.71 -6.35 26.47
N SER A 194 7.46 -6.21 26.91
CA SER A 194 7.01 -5.07 27.71
C SER A 194 7.32 -5.28 29.21
N GLU A 195 7.17 -4.23 30.00
CA GLU A 195 7.28 -4.28 31.48
C GLU A 195 6.38 -5.36 32.08
N ASN A 196 5.20 -5.59 31.51
CA ASN A 196 4.24 -6.60 31.96
C ASN A 196 4.50 -8.00 31.39
N MET A 197 5.72 -8.28 30.92
CA MET A 197 6.12 -9.57 30.34
C MET A 197 5.27 -10.01 29.12
N THR A 198 4.68 -9.06 28.42
CA THR A 198 3.99 -9.35 27.15
C THR A 198 4.99 -9.27 26.00
N VAL A 199 5.06 -10.36 25.24
CA VAL A 199 5.95 -10.44 24.07
C VAL A 199 5.25 -9.91 22.84
N TYR A 200 5.93 -9.04 22.10
CA TYR A 200 5.52 -8.46 20.84
C TYR A 200 6.51 -8.82 19.72
N GLN A 201 6.01 -9.04 18.54
CA GLN A 201 6.83 -9.09 17.34
C GLN A 201 6.96 -7.68 16.77
N LEU A 202 8.19 -7.27 16.52
CA LEU A 202 8.50 -6.08 15.74
C LEU A 202 8.27 -6.40 14.26
N ILE A 203 7.41 -5.66 13.62
CA ILE A 203 7.15 -5.83 12.20
C ILE A 203 7.48 -4.51 11.53
N ALA A 204 8.52 -4.52 10.74
CA ALA A 204 8.90 -3.37 9.93
C ALA A 204 7.83 -3.12 8.84
N SER A 205 7.57 -1.87 8.54
CA SER A 205 6.54 -1.46 7.56
C SER A 205 6.76 -2.07 6.18
N HIS A 206 8.01 -2.25 5.76
CA HIS A 206 8.36 -2.84 4.45
C HIS A 206 8.16 -4.37 4.38
N ASP A 207 8.05 -5.08 5.50
CA ASP A 207 7.82 -6.54 5.52
C ASP A 207 6.33 -6.92 5.39
N ARG A 208 5.44 -5.96 5.16
CA ARG A 208 3.99 -6.19 5.12
C ARG A 208 3.31 -5.60 3.90
N THR A 209 2.61 -6.47 3.22
CA THR A 209 1.45 -6.08 2.43
C THR A 209 0.23 -6.05 3.34
N ALA A 210 -0.41 -4.90 3.47
CA ALA A 210 -1.73 -4.80 4.08
C ALA A 210 -2.78 -5.24 3.07
N ALA A 211 -3.97 -5.65 3.54
CA ALA A 211 -5.10 -5.79 2.63
C ALA A 211 -5.39 -4.44 1.97
N LEU A 212 -5.59 -4.44 0.66
CA LEU A 212 -6.06 -3.25 -0.03
C LEU A 212 -7.54 -3.06 0.29
N PHE A 213 -7.87 -1.95 0.95
CA PHE A 213 -9.26 -1.62 1.24
C PHE A 213 -9.91 -0.94 0.03
N SER A 214 -11.21 -1.16 -0.13
CA SER A 214 -12.00 -0.51 -1.18
C SER A 214 -12.41 0.94 -0.86
N ASN A 215 -12.04 1.47 0.30
CA ASN A 215 -12.35 2.83 0.74
C ASN A 215 -11.07 3.52 1.24
N TRP A 216 -10.57 4.44 0.44
CA TRP A 216 -9.34 5.20 0.69
C TRP A 216 -9.69 6.55 1.30
N VAL A 217 -9.74 6.62 2.62
CA VAL A 217 -10.16 7.81 3.40
C VAL A 217 -9.01 8.57 4.05
N ASP A 218 -7.77 8.08 3.94
CA ASP A 218 -6.60 8.73 4.52
C ASP A 218 -6.45 10.16 3.97
N PRO A 219 -6.12 11.17 4.81
CA PRO A 219 -5.88 12.55 4.37
C PRO A 219 -4.83 12.71 3.28
N ARG A 220 -3.90 11.77 3.12
CA ARG A 220 -2.89 11.78 2.05
C ARG A 220 -3.48 11.67 0.63
N TYR A 221 -4.73 11.22 0.49
CA TYR A 221 -5.40 11.17 -0.81
C TYR A 221 -6.01 12.50 -1.23
N ASN A 222 -5.91 13.54 -0.40
CA ASN A 222 -6.41 14.88 -0.72
C ASN A 222 -5.70 15.45 -1.97
N ALA A 223 -6.45 15.56 -3.07
CA ALA A 223 -5.95 16.07 -4.34
C ALA A 223 -5.63 17.59 -4.31
N GLY A 224 -6.26 18.34 -3.41
CA GLY A 224 -5.90 19.75 -3.17
C GLY A 224 -4.48 19.87 -2.64
N THR A 225 -4.17 19.15 -1.57
CA THR A 225 -2.86 19.20 -0.90
C THR A 225 -1.78 18.50 -1.71
N TYR A 226 -2.01 17.22 -2.04
CA TYR A 226 -0.99 16.35 -2.64
C TYR A 226 -1.10 16.23 -4.16
N GLY A 227 -2.01 16.97 -4.77
CA GLY A 227 -2.13 17.15 -6.21
C GLY A 227 -1.88 18.59 -6.62
N ALA A 228 -2.85 19.50 -6.41
CA ALA A 228 -2.82 20.87 -6.91
C ALA A 228 -1.71 21.70 -6.26
N ASN A 229 -1.61 21.71 -4.93
CA ASN A 229 -0.58 22.49 -4.22
C ASN A 229 0.83 21.95 -4.53
N LEU A 230 1.00 20.61 -4.51
CA LEU A 230 2.27 19.97 -4.88
C LEU A 230 2.68 20.34 -6.31
N LEU A 231 1.75 20.28 -7.26
CA LEU A 231 2.03 20.65 -8.65
C LEU A 231 2.39 22.13 -8.78
N GLY A 232 1.67 23.01 -8.08
CA GLY A 232 1.96 24.44 -8.00
C GLY A 232 3.37 24.73 -7.47
N ASP A 233 3.76 24.04 -6.40
CA ASP A 233 5.11 24.14 -5.82
C ASP A 233 6.20 23.66 -6.80
N ILE A 234 5.94 22.62 -7.57
CA ILE A 234 6.89 22.11 -8.57
C ILE A 234 7.00 23.08 -9.76
N ILE A 235 5.88 23.49 -10.34
CA ILE A 235 5.88 24.34 -11.54
C ILE A 235 6.30 25.78 -11.19
N GLY A 236 5.88 26.30 -10.04
CA GLY A 236 6.05 27.69 -9.61
C GLY A 236 4.88 28.58 -10.02
N GLU A 237 3.72 27.98 -10.33
CA GLU A 237 2.51 28.69 -10.75
C GLU A 237 1.32 28.19 -9.94
N HIS A 238 0.37 29.09 -9.66
CA HIS A 238 -0.86 28.72 -8.97
C HIS A 238 -1.82 28.04 -9.96
N ASN A 239 -2.28 26.81 -9.63
CA ASN A 239 -3.22 26.02 -10.43
C ASN A 239 -2.81 25.84 -11.92
N PRO A 240 -1.61 25.34 -12.22
CA PRO A 240 -1.17 25.14 -13.60
C PRO A 240 -1.97 24.06 -14.33
N PHE A 241 -2.77 23.27 -13.60
CA PHE A 241 -3.63 22.20 -14.11
C PHE A 241 -4.86 22.01 -13.21
N SER A 242 -6.05 21.80 -13.80
CA SER A 242 -7.32 21.91 -13.08
C SER A 242 -7.60 20.81 -12.07
N TYR A 243 -7.21 19.56 -12.31
CA TYR A 243 -7.57 18.43 -11.45
C TYR A 243 -6.46 17.38 -11.37
N PRO A 244 -5.26 17.75 -10.86
CA PRO A 244 -4.21 16.76 -10.68
C PRO A 244 -4.59 15.78 -9.57
N LYS A 245 -4.38 14.49 -9.80
CA LYS A 245 -4.57 13.47 -8.76
C LYS A 245 -3.55 13.64 -7.63
N SER A 246 -3.91 13.23 -6.42
CA SER A 246 -2.92 13.11 -5.35
C SER A 246 -1.81 12.14 -5.78
N ILE A 247 -0.56 12.53 -5.54
CA ILE A 247 0.61 11.66 -5.79
C ILE A 247 0.49 10.35 -5.03
N ASN A 248 -0.02 10.39 -3.78
CA ASN A 248 -0.19 9.22 -2.94
C ASN A 248 -1.21 8.23 -3.48
N THR A 249 -2.32 8.72 -4.07
CA THR A 249 -3.31 7.86 -4.72
C THR A 249 -2.67 7.04 -5.84
N VAL A 250 -1.81 7.67 -6.65
CA VAL A 250 -1.17 7.00 -7.78
C VAL A 250 -0.03 6.09 -7.32
N CYS A 251 0.77 6.52 -6.33
CA CYS A 251 1.79 5.66 -5.72
C CYS A 251 1.18 4.37 -5.14
N ASP A 252 0.06 4.48 -4.43
CA ASP A 252 -0.60 3.33 -3.83
C ASP A 252 -1.23 2.39 -4.86
N ALA A 253 -1.77 2.93 -5.96
CA ALA A 253 -2.26 2.13 -7.07
C ALA A 253 -1.13 1.33 -7.75
N ILE A 254 0.01 1.98 -8.04
CA ILE A 254 1.18 1.30 -8.62
C ILE A 254 1.75 0.26 -7.67
N PHE A 255 1.84 0.58 -6.38
CA PHE A 255 2.28 -0.37 -5.35
C PHE A 255 1.32 -1.56 -5.26
N ALA A 256 0.00 -1.31 -5.22
CA ALA A 256 -1.02 -2.35 -5.15
C ALA A 256 -0.99 -3.30 -6.35
N ALA A 257 -0.60 -2.81 -7.52
CA ALA A 257 -0.39 -3.65 -8.70
C ALA A 257 0.72 -4.69 -8.49
N GLY A 258 1.57 -4.55 -7.47
CA GLY A 258 2.66 -5.49 -7.19
C GLY A 258 3.59 -5.65 -8.40
N VAL A 259 3.86 -4.55 -9.09
CA VAL A 259 4.71 -4.58 -10.28
C VAL A 259 6.18 -4.82 -9.90
N ASP A 260 6.86 -5.59 -10.73
CA ASP A 260 8.29 -5.86 -10.59
C ASP A 260 9.09 -4.55 -10.59
N ASP A 261 10.28 -4.57 -10.00
CA ASP A 261 11.14 -3.38 -9.84
C ASP A 261 11.66 -2.79 -11.17
N ASP A 262 11.47 -3.48 -12.29
CA ASP A 262 11.84 -3.03 -13.63
C ASP A 262 10.65 -2.90 -14.60
N ALA A 263 9.42 -3.01 -14.10
CA ALA A 263 8.20 -2.99 -14.88
C ALA A 263 7.96 -1.65 -15.59
N TYR A 264 7.14 -1.69 -16.65
CA TYR A 264 6.63 -0.51 -17.34
C TYR A 264 5.25 -0.13 -16.83
N CYS A 265 5.10 1.14 -16.45
CA CYS A 265 3.81 1.76 -16.14
C CYS A 265 3.39 2.63 -17.33
N LEU A 266 2.29 2.27 -17.99
CA LEU A 266 1.74 3.03 -19.11
C LEU A 266 0.53 3.85 -18.62
N ASP A 267 0.57 5.15 -18.83
CA ASP A 267 -0.56 6.05 -18.62
C ASP A 267 -0.87 6.79 -19.93
N PHE A 268 -1.98 6.44 -20.56
CA PHE A 268 -2.38 7.02 -21.84
C PHE A 268 -3.44 8.13 -21.73
N PHE A 269 -3.68 8.60 -20.49
CA PHE A 269 -4.39 9.83 -20.14
C PHE A 269 -3.60 10.59 -19.08
N ALA A 270 -2.32 10.84 -19.37
CA ALA A 270 -1.31 11.22 -18.38
C ALA A 270 -1.59 12.56 -17.67
N GLY A 271 -2.41 13.44 -18.27
CA GLY A 271 -2.79 14.70 -17.65
C GLY A 271 -1.58 15.54 -17.25
N SER A 272 -1.49 15.82 -15.95
CA SER A 272 -0.36 16.56 -15.39
C SER A 272 0.90 15.71 -15.13
N GLY A 273 0.92 14.43 -15.50
CA GLY A 273 2.07 13.53 -15.32
C GLY A 273 2.24 12.96 -13.92
N THR A 274 1.15 12.81 -13.15
CA THR A 274 1.22 12.27 -11.79
C THR A 274 1.78 10.84 -11.76
N SER A 275 1.44 10.01 -12.76
CA SER A 275 1.91 8.61 -12.84
C SER A 275 3.42 8.51 -13.02
N GLY A 276 4.02 9.35 -13.87
CA GLY A 276 5.48 9.39 -14.01
C GLY A 276 6.18 9.85 -12.75
N HIS A 277 5.63 10.89 -12.07
CA HIS A 277 6.14 11.35 -10.79
C HIS A 277 6.05 10.26 -9.71
N ALA A 278 4.95 9.51 -9.66
CA ALA A 278 4.77 8.41 -8.73
C ALA A 278 5.80 7.29 -8.95
N VAL A 279 6.08 6.93 -10.21
CA VAL A 279 7.12 5.93 -10.54
C VAL A 279 8.50 6.40 -10.06
N ILE A 280 8.85 7.67 -10.30
CA ILE A 280 10.12 8.24 -9.83
C ILE A 280 10.23 8.17 -8.30
N ASN A 281 9.16 8.51 -7.58
CA ASN A 281 9.15 8.44 -6.12
C ASN A 281 9.30 7.01 -5.61
N LEU A 282 8.57 6.05 -6.16
CA LEU A 282 8.68 4.64 -5.77
C LEU A 282 10.09 4.09 -6.03
N ASN A 283 10.70 4.42 -7.17
CA ASN A 283 12.08 4.01 -7.44
C ASN A 283 13.09 4.58 -6.43
N ARG A 284 12.86 5.82 -5.97
CA ARG A 284 13.71 6.42 -4.92
C ARG A 284 13.52 5.77 -3.55
N GLU A 285 12.29 5.33 -3.26
CA GLU A 285 11.97 4.69 -1.98
C GLU A 285 12.60 3.30 -1.84
N ASP A 286 12.52 2.48 -2.90
CA ASP A 286 12.88 1.07 -2.84
C ASP A 286 14.08 0.67 -3.71
N GLY A 287 14.70 1.65 -4.41
CA GLY A 287 15.82 1.40 -5.32
C GLY A 287 15.43 0.70 -6.62
N GLY A 288 14.14 0.66 -6.95
CA GLY A 288 13.61 0.07 -8.17
C GLY A 288 14.03 0.83 -9.44
N ARG A 289 13.81 0.19 -10.58
CA ARG A 289 14.11 0.73 -11.91
C ARG A 289 12.90 0.69 -12.84
N ARG A 290 11.70 0.86 -12.26
CA ARG A 290 10.45 0.95 -13.00
C ARG A 290 10.54 2.07 -14.03
N LYS A 291 9.92 1.85 -15.16
CA LYS A 291 9.85 2.82 -16.27
C LYS A 291 8.42 3.27 -16.46
N PHE A 292 8.25 4.43 -17.05
CA PHE A 292 6.93 4.94 -17.38
C PHE A 292 6.85 5.38 -18.84
N ILE A 293 5.65 5.26 -19.40
CA ILE A 293 5.27 5.79 -20.71
C ILE A 293 4.04 6.65 -20.48
N LEU A 294 4.16 7.94 -20.78
CA LEU A 294 3.10 8.92 -20.61
C LEU A 294 2.62 9.39 -21.98
N VAL A 295 1.33 9.28 -22.23
CA VAL A 295 0.70 9.77 -23.47
C VAL A 295 -0.35 10.82 -23.11
N GLU A 296 -0.18 12.00 -23.66
CA GLU A 296 -1.09 13.13 -23.50
C GLU A 296 -1.19 13.91 -24.81
N MET A 297 -2.40 14.24 -25.23
CA MET A 297 -2.64 14.91 -26.51
C MET A 297 -2.89 16.43 -26.38
N ALA A 298 -3.12 16.93 -25.19
CA ALA A 298 -3.45 18.33 -24.96
C ALA A 298 -2.19 19.20 -24.80
N GLN A 299 -2.34 20.50 -24.99
CA GLN A 299 -1.24 21.48 -24.94
C GLN A 299 -0.49 21.52 -23.61
N TYR A 300 -1.12 21.13 -22.52
CA TYR A 300 -0.46 21.06 -21.23
C TYR A 300 0.58 19.91 -21.12
N PHE A 301 0.72 19.10 -22.16
CA PHE A 301 1.88 18.20 -22.28
C PHE A 301 3.20 18.98 -22.19
N ASP A 302 3.32 20.06 -22.96
CA ASP A 302 4.53 20.87 -23.02
C ASP A 302 4.65 21.84 -21.85
N THR A 303 3.53 22.37 -21.34
CA THR A 303 3.52 23.42 -20.35
C THR A 303 3.48 22.92 -18.90
N VAL A 304 2.98 21.72 -18.66
CA VAL A 304 2.80 21.15 -17.32
C VAL A 304 3.48 19.80 -17.18
N LEU A 305 3.10 18.81 -18.01
CA LEU A 305 3.56 17.41 -17.84
C LEU A 305 5.08 17.31 -17.98
N LEU A 306 5.62 17.74 -19.10
CA LEU A 306 7.06 17.65 -19.38
C LEU A 306 7.91 18.46 -18.40
N PRO A 307 7.57 19.71 -18.04
CA PRO A 307 8.25 20.44 -16.98
C PRO A 307 8.19 19.73 -15.62
N ARG A 308 7.03 19.18 -15.23
CA ARG A 308 6.90 18.41 -13.99
C ARG A 308 7.89 17.26 -13.96
N ILE A 309 7.89 16.41 -15.00
CA ILE A 309 8.77 15.23 -15.06
C ILE A 309 10.24 15.64 -14.99
N LYS A 310 10.66 16.64 -15.78
CA LYS A 310 12.05 17.14 -15.74
C LYS A 310 12.44 17.62 -14.34
N LYS A 311 11.56 18.38 -13.69
CA LYS A 311 11.83 18.93 -12.37
C LYS A 311 11.92 17.84 -11.30
N VAL A 312 10.95 16.92 -11.25
CA VAL A 312 10.96 15.86 -10.23
C VAL A 312 12.09 14.85 -10.43
N THR A 313 12.55 14.64 -11.65
CA THR A 313 13.77 13.86 -11.93
C THR A 313 15.01 14.56 -11.36
N PHE A 314 15.08 15.90 -11.46
CA PHE A 314 16.21 16.68 -10.98
C PHE A 314 16.25 16.79 -9.44
N SER A 315 15.10 16.96 -8.78
CA SER A 315 15.03 17.12 -7.32
C SER A 315 13.72 16.53 -6.79
N PRO A 316 13.73 15.85 -5.63
CA PRO A 316 12.52 15.32 -5.00
C PRO A 316 11.65 16.40 -4.35
N GLU A 317 12.24 17.54 -3.96
CA GLU A 317 11.55 18.56 -3.18
C GLU A 317 11.59 19.94 -3.85
N TRP A 318 10.40 20.53 -4.01
CA TRP A 318 10.20 21.82 -4.67
C TRP A 318 9.35 22.77 -3.84
N LYS A 319 9.58 24.06 -3.99
CA LYS A 319 8.74 25.14 -3.46
C LYS A 319 8.79 26.33 -4.40
N ASP A 320 7.62 26.84 -4.80
CA ASP A 320 7.47 28.00 -5.68
C ASP A 320 8.37 27.91 -6.94
N GLY A 321 8.43 26.73 -7.56
CA GLY A 321 9.22 26.44 -8.76
C GLY A 321 10.72 26.30 -8.55
N LYS A 322 11.22 26.34 -7.31
CA LYS A 322 12.63 26.22 -6.95
C LYS A 322 12.91 24.90 -6.20
N PRO A 323 14.00 24.19 -6.49
CA PRO A 323 14.37 23.00 -5.74
C PRO A 323 14.78 23.37 -4.31
N LYS A 324 14.30 22.65 -3.31
CA LYS A 324 14.74 22.80 -1.92
C LYS A 324 16.07 22.10 -1.66
N ARG A 325 16.34 21.03 -2.35
CA ARG A 325 17.60 20.29 -2.31
C ARG A 325 17.86 19.60 -3.65
N MET A 326 19.08 19.19 -3.87
CA MET A 326 19.42 18.30 -4.98
C MET A 326 19.09 16.84 -4.64
N ALA A 327 18.82 16.03 -5.65
CA ALA A 327 18.77 14.59 -5.47
C ALA A 327 20.16 14.07 -5.05
N THR A 328 20.20 13.08 -4.17
CA THR A 328 21.44 12.37 -3.85
C THR A 328 21.83 11.45 -5.00
N ALA A 329 23.07 10.91 -4.96
CA ALA A 329 23.53 9.96 -5.97
C ALA A 329 22.70 8.65 -6.00
N GLU A 330 22.08 8.30 -4.87
CA GLU A 330 21.20 7.13 -4.73
C GLU A 330 19.77 7.40 -5.24
N GLU A 331 19.34 8.68 -5.22
CA GLU A 331 18.02 9.12 -5.69
C GLU A 331 18.00 9.49 -7.18
N ALA A 332 19.16 9.64 -7.81
CA ALA A 332 19.33 10.04 -9.21
C ALA A 332 19.33 8.84 -10.14
#